data_25fef38f31c156caff50246449297ca6
#
_entry.id   25fef38f31c156caff50246449297ca6
#
_cell.length_a   1.000
_cell.length_b   1.000
_cell.length_c   1.000
_cell.angle_alpha   90.00
_cell.angle_beta   90.00
_cell.angle_gamma   90.00
#
_symmetry.space_group_name_H-M   'P 1'
#
loop_
_entity.id
_entity.type
_entity.pdbx_description
1 polymer ?
#
loop_
_entity_poly.entity_id
_entity_poly.type
_entity_poly.pdbx_seq_one_letter_code
_entity_poly.pdbx_strand_id
1 'polypeptide(L)'
;WGGREFEMPLTHGRAYSKDEIWDNFAAFIHEVAPVAEEAGVRIGIHPDDPPQPELGGIPRCIFSSFDGYHRAMEIADSPNVGICFCIGCWLEGGPLMGKDVVESIKYFGEKGKLFKIHYRNVNQPLPHFVETFIDNGYFEMYKATIALEETGFYGVMIPDHIPTMADDGRISMAYSIAYMKAHVDRARAEVAAA
;
A
#
# COMPACT_ATOMS: atom_id res chain seq x y z
N TRP A 1 -19.45 6.32 -8.29
CA TRP A 1 -20.77 5.69 -8.14
C TRP A 1 -21.91 6.72 -8.25
N GLY A 2 -21.64 7.88 -8.87
CA GLY A 2 -22.67 8.89 -9.14
C GLY A 2 -23.27 9.53 -7.89
N GLY A 3 -22.51 9.61 -6.78
CA GLY A 3 -22.95 10.23 -5.54
C GLY A 3 -24.02 9.43 -4.75
N ARG A 4 -24.19 8.15 -5.05
CA ARG A 4 -25.08 7.28 -4.29
C ARG A 4 -24.35 6.64 -3.13
N GLU A 5 -24.90 6.75 -1.93
CA GLU A 5 -24.51 5.90 -0.82
C GLU A 5 -24.91 4.45 -1.13
N PHE A 6 -24.01 3.53 -0.84
CA PHE A 6 -24.26 2.13 -1.05
C PHE A 6 -24.64 1.49 0.29
N GLU A 7 -25.92 1.31 0.52
CA GLU A 7 -26.44 0.64 1.70
C GLU A 7 -26.52 -0.87 1.43
N MET A 8 -25.73 -1.64 2.15
CA MET A 8 -25.84 -3.10 2.16
C MET A 8 -26.20 -3.60 3.55
N PRO A 9 -26.96 -4.70 3.65
CA PRO A 9 -27.13 -5.36 4.92
C PRO A 9 -25.78 -5.85 5.45
N LEU A 10 -25.61 -5.78 6.78
CA LEU A 10 -24.39 -6.25 7.42
C LEU A 10 -24.13 -7.72 7.10
N THR A 11 -22.94 -8.04 6.63
CA THR A 11 -22.48 -9.41 6.49
C THR A 11 -22.56 -10.11 7.84
N HIS A 12 -23.11 -11.31 7.88
CA HIS A 12 -23.39 -12.08 9.11
C HIS A 12 -24.37 -11.39 10.12
N GLY A 13 -25.12 -10.36 9.70
CA GLY A 13 -26.15 -9.71 10.49
C GLY A 13 -25.67 -8.86 11.67
N ARG A 14 -24.35 -8.59 11.80
CA ARG A 14 -23.78 -7.75 12.83
C ARG A 14 -22.51 -7.02 12.38
N ALA A 15 -22.17 -5.96 13.08
CA ALA A 15 -20.86 -5.34 13.01
C ALA A 15 -19.84 -6.14 13.85
N TYR A 16 -18.59 -6.08 13.45
CA TYR A 16 -17.46 -6.59 14.20
C TYR A 16 -16.72 -5.42 14.84
N SER A 17 -16.26 -5.57 16.08
CA SER A 17 -15.40 -4.58 16.70
C SER A 17 -14.00 -4.61 16.08
N LYS A 18 -13.26 -3.53 16.26
CA LYS A 18 -11.87 -3.46 15.79
C LYS A 18 -10.99 -4.54 16.46
N ASP A 19 -11.24 -4.83 17.73
CA ASP A 19 -10.50 -5.87 18.45
C ASP A 19 -10.81 -7.27 17.91
N GLU A 20 -12.07 -7.58 17.63
CA GLU A 20 -12.44 -8.85 16.96
C GLU A 20 -11.75 -9.02 15.61
N ILE A 21 -11.61 -7.94 14.83
CA ILE A 21 -10.91 -7.99 13.53
C ILE A 21 -9.42 -8.28 13.75
N TRP A 22 -8.80 -7.66 14.75
CA TRP A 22 -7.42 -7.94 15.12
C TRP A 22 -7.20 -9.37 15.62
N ASP A 23 -8.11 -9.89 16.44
CA ASP A 23 -8.06 -11.27 16.93
C ASP A 23 -8.19 -12.27 15.78
N ASN A 24 -9.08 -12.00 14.83
CA ASN A 24 -9.21 -12.80 13.62
C ASN A 24 -7.96 -12.76 12.74
N PHE A 25 -7.34 -11.59 12.59
CA PHE A 25 -6.07 -11.47 11.88
C PHE A 25 -4.98 -12.27 12.58
N ALA A 26 -4.85 -12.14 13.90
CA ALA A 26 -3.85 -12.86 14.68
C ALA A 26 -4.03 -14.39 14.53
N ALA A 27 -5.26 -14.89 14.69
CA ALA A 27 -5.56 -16.29 14.50
C ALA A 27 -5.19 -16.79 13.09
N PHE A 28 -5.55 -16.03 12.06
CA PHE A 28 -5.23 -16.37 10.67
C PHE A 28 -3.72 -16.36 10.40
N ILE A 29 -3.02 -15.29 10.80
CA ILE A 29 -1.62 -15.13 10.43
C ILE A 29 -0.72 -16.14 11.15
N HIS A 30 -1.04 -16.49 12.40
CA HIS A 30 -0.29 -17.50 13.15
C HIS A 30 -0.38 -18.91 12.54
N GLU A 31 -1.49 -19.23 11.88
CA GLU A 31 -1.64 -20.50 11.17
C GLU A 31 -0.94 -20.49 9.80
N VAL A 32 -0.96 -19.35 9.09
CA VAL A 32 -0.51 -19.29 7.70
C VAL A 32 0.98 -18.95 7.59
N ALA A 33 1.53 -18.14 8.50
CA ALA A 33 2.91 -17.70 8.41
C ALA A 33 3.92 -18.86 8.48
N PRO A 34 3.79 -19.86 9.38
CA PRO A 34 4.71 -21.00 9.40
C PRO A 34 4.69 -21.81 8.10
N VAL A 35 3.50 -21.97 7.50
CA VAL A 35 3.36 -22.67 6.21
C VAL A 35 4.03 -21.91 5.08
N ALA A 36 3.91 -20.57 5.09
CA ALA A 36 4.58 -19.71 4.12
C ALA A 36 6.12 -19.77 4.28
N GLU A 37 6.62 -19.83 5.51
CA GLU A 37 8.05 -20.01 5.79
C GLU A 37 8.58 -21.35 5.28
N GLU A 38 7.89 -22.45 5.59
CA GLU A 38 8.26 -23.78 5.12
C GLU A 38 8.26 -23.85 3.59
N ALA A 39 7.28 -23.24 2.95
CA ALA A 39 7.15 -23.20 1.49
C ALA A 39 8.08 -22.17 0.80
N GLY A 40 8.80 -21.34 1.54
CA GLY A 40 9.60 -20.24 1.00
C GLY A 40 8.77 -19.16 0.30
N VAL A 41 7.50 -19.01 0.69
CA VAL A 41 6.56 -18.00 0.14
C VAL A 41 6.51 -16.79 1.04
N ARG A 42 6.43 -15.60 0.46
CA ARG A 42 6.25 -14.34 1.19
C ARG A 42 4.82 -13.84 1.09
N ILE A 43 4.25 -13.43 2.22
CA ILE A 43 2.91 -12.85 2.33
C ILE A 43 3.07 -11.34 2.44
N GLY A 44 2.63 -10.59 1.44
CA GLY A 44 2.61 -9.12 1.46
C GLY A 44 1.22 -8.59 1.74
N ILE A 45 1.01 -7.98 2.90
CA ILE A 45 -0.28 -7.40 3.29
C ILE A 45 -0.46 -6.07 2.55
N HIS A 46 -1.57 -5.94 1.82
CA HIS A 46 -1.95 -4.71 1.13
C HIS A 46 -2.77 -3.80 2.07
N PRO A 47 -2.64 -2.46 1.97
CA PRO A 47 -3.53 -1.55 2.70
C PRO A 47 -4.99 -1.72 2.31
N ASP A 48 -5.86 -1.35 3.23
CA ASP A 48 -7.24 -1.10 2.84
C ASP A 48 -7.31 0.05 1.84
N ASP A 49 -8.13 -0.10 0.82
CA ASP A 49 -8.24 0.85 -0.28
C ASP A 49 -9.70 1.32 -0.43
N PRO A 50 -9.99 2.58 -0.11
CA PRO A 50 -9.13 3.56 0.57
C PRO A 50 -8.91 3.20 2.06
N PRO A 51 -7.84 3.73 2.71
CA PRO A 51 -7.48 3.39 4.08
C PRO A 51 -8.38 4.10 5.12
N GLN A 52 -9.67 3.84 5.02
CA GLN A 52 -10.68 4.34 5.95
C GLN A 52 -10.81 3.40 7.13
N PRO A 53 -10.62 3.85 8.38
CA PRO A 53 -10.76 3.01 9.57
C PRO A 53 -12.20 2.53 9.78
N GLU A 54 -13.16 3.26 9.23
CA GLU A 54 -14.58 2.94 9.28
C GLU A 54 -15.24 3.16 7.91
N LEU A 55 -16.21 2.34 7.59
CA LEU A 55 -17.08 2.51 6.43
C LEU A 55 -18.54 2.46 6.85
N GLY A 56 -19.28 3.55 6.60
CA GLY A 56 -20.66 3.66 7.06
C GLY A 56 -20.82 3.57 8.58
N GLY A 57 -19.85 4.06 9.36
CA GLY A 57 -19.84 4.01 10.82
C GLY A 57 -19.50 2.63 11.42
N ILE A 58 -19.06 1.70 10.59
CA ILE A 58 -18.67 0.34 11.01
C ILE A 58 -17.16 0.20 10.91
N PRO A 59 -16.44 -0.23 11.97
CA PRO A 59 -15.04 -0.58 11.88
C PRO A 59 -14.84 -1.62 10.77
N ARG A 60 -13.96 -1.30 9.83
CA ARG A 60 -13.75 -2.14 8.65
C ARG A 60 -12.31 -2.59 8.56
N CYS A 61 -11.42 -1.66 8.79
CA CYS A 61 -10.05 -1.76 8.36
C CYS A 61 -9.09 -1.71 9.53
N ILE A 62 -8.15 -2.62 9.54
CA ILE A 62 -7.04 -2.62 10.49
C ILE A 62 -5.71 -2.22 9.83
N PHE A 63 -5.62 -2.33 8.48
CA PHE A 63 -4.45 -1.94 7.68
C PHE A 63 -4.66 -0.55 7.05
N SER A 64 -5.06 0.42 7.86
CA SER A 64 -5.41 1.79 7.44
C SER A 64 -4.45 2.86 7.98
N SER A 65 -3.33 2.46 8.60
CA SER A 65 -2.34 3.38 9.15
C SER A 65 -0.98 2.71 9.33
N PHE A 66 0.06 3.53 9.52
CA PHE A 66 1.39 3.06 9.88
C PHE A 66 1.36 2.17 11.13
N ASP A 67 0.67 2.60 12.20
CA ASP A 67 0.58 1.83 13.44
C ASP A 67 -0.15 0.50 13.25
N GLY A 68 -1.15 0.45 12.39
CA GLY A 68 -1.82 -0.80 12.01
C GLY A 68 -0.85 -1.80 11.39
N TYR A 69 -0.02 -1.34 10.45
CA TYR A 69 1.01 -2.20 9.85
C TYR A 69 2.10 -2.61 10.82
N HIS A 70 2.55 -1.68 11.66
CA HIS A 70 3.53 -1.99 12.70
C HIS A 70 3.00 -3.12 13.60
N ARG A 71 1.78 -2.98 14.12
CA ARG A 71 1.11 -4.00 14.94
C ARG A 71 0.96 -5.33 14.19
N ALA A 72 0.59 -5.29 12.92
CA ALA A 72 0.46 -6.51 12.11
C ALA A 72 1.77 -7.28 11.99
N MET A 73 2.89 -6.56 11.79
CA MET A 73 4.22 -7.17 11.72
C MET A 73 4.66 -7.75 13.07
N GLU A 74 4.33 -7.08 14.17
CA GLU A 74 4.59 -7.60 15.54
C GLU A 74 3.78 -8.86 15.83
N ILE A 75 2.48 -8.88 15.47
CA ILE A 75 1.64 -10.06 15.66
C ILE A 75 2.13 -11.24 14.82
N ALA A 76 2.48 -10.98 13.55
CA ALA A 76 2.92 -12.05 12.66
C ALA A 76 4.27 -12.65 13.06
N ASP A 77 5.17 -11.84 13.59
CA ASP A 77 6.55 -12.19 14.02
C ASP A 77 7.27 -13.17 13.07
N SER A 78 7.14 -12.93 11.77
CA SER A 78 7.63 -13.82 10.71
C SER A 78 8.43 -13.06 9.68
N PRO A 79 9.61 -13.55 9.24
CA PRO A 79 10.36 -12.94 8.15
C PRO A 79 9.62 -13.02 6.81
N ASN A 80 8.68 -13.94 6.67
CA ASN A 80 7.91 -14.16 5.45
C ASN A 80 6.59 -13.38 5.42
N VAL A 81 6.28 -12.61 6.46
CA VAL A 81 5.16 -11.65 6.46
C VAL A 81 5.71 -10.23 6.37
N GLY A 82 5.23 -9.49 5.41
CA GLY A 82 5.63 -8.11 5.13
C GLY A 82 4.51 -7.36 4.44
N ILE A 83 4.85 -6.34 3.66
CA ILE A 83 3.91 -5.38 3.11
C ILE A 83 3.97 -5.38 1.59
N CYS A 84 2.80 -5.46 0.96
CA CYS A 84 2.58 -4.92 -0.36
C CYS A 84 2.28 -3.42 -0.19
N PHE A 85 3.31 -2.59 -0.22
CA PHE A 85 3.19 -1.17 0.07
C PHE A 85 2.56 -0.44 -1.12
N CYS A 86 1.33 0.03 -0.93
CA CYS A 86 0.64 0.84 -1.93
C CYS A 86 0.88 2.32 -1.65
N ILE A 87 1.70 2.97 -2.47
CA ILE A 87 1.96 4.41 -2.36
C ILE A 87 0.64 5.19 -2.50
N GLY A 88 -0.24 4.77 -3.42
CA GLY A 88 -1.54 5.39 -3.62
C GLY A 88 -2.39 5.40 -2.35
N CYS A 89 -2.54 4.27 -1.67
CA CYS A 89 -3.30 4.21 -0.42
C CYS A 89 -2.70 5.09 0.67
N TRP A 90 -1.37 5.16 0.76
CA TRP A 90 -0.71 6.10 1.68
C TRP A 90 -1.02 7.55 1.36
N LEU A 91 -1.04 7.90 0.07
CA LEU A 91 -1.39 9.24 -0.40
C LEU A 91 -2.88 9.56 -0.21
N GLU A 92 -3.76 8.58 -0.40
CA GLU A 92 -5.20 8.71 -0.12
C GLU A 92 -5.45 8.96 1.35
N GLY A 93 -4.82 8.19 2.22
CA GLY A 93 -4.94 8.37 3.67
C GLY A 93 -4.30 9.67 4.16
N GLY A 94 -3.23 10.12 3.52
CA GLY A 94 -2.52 11.34 3.89
C GLY A 94 -2.18 11.39 5.39
N PRO A 95 -2.62 12.43 6.12
CA PRO A 95 -2.36 12.52 7.56
C PRO A 95 -2.94 11.38 8.41
N LEU A 96 -3.97 10.69 7.93
CA LEU A 96 -4.57 9.56 8.65
C LEU A 96 -3.62 8.35 8.74
N MET A 97 -2.64 8.28 7.84
CA MET A 97 -1.64 7.20 7.87
C MET A 97 -0.65 7.31 9.04
N GLY A 98 -0.55 8.46 9.69
CA GLY A 98 0.34 8.70 10.84
C GLY A 98 1.78 9.03 10.46
N LYS A 99 2.34 8.37 9.44
CA LYS A 99 3.63 8.69 8.82
C LYS A 99 3.47 8.85 7.33
N ASP A 100 4.31 9.72 6.74
CA ASP A 100 4.29 9.93 5.30
C ASP A 100 4.87 8.73 4.50
N VAL A 101 4.77 8.81 3.19
CA VAL A 101 5.24 7.76 2.26
C VAL A 101 6.72 7.47 2.45
N VAL A 102 7.57 8.50 2.54
CA VAL A 102 9.03 8.35 2.60
C VAL A 102 9.45 7.77 3.94
N GLU A 103 8.91 8.30 5.04
CA GLU A 103 9.17 7.79 6.39
C GLU A 103 8.75 6.32 6.52
N SER A 104 7.59 5.97 5.98
CA SER A 104 7.07 4.60 6.03
C SER A 104 7.90 3.63 5.19
N ILE A 105 8.31 4.03 3.98
CA ILE A 105 9.20 3.24 3.13
C ILE A 105 10.52 2.98 3.85
N LYS A 106 11.15 4.01 4.41
CA LYS A 106 12.42 3.86 5.14
C LYS A 106 12.26 2.91 6.32
N TYR A 107 11.26 3.12 7.15
CA TYR A 107 11.03 2.29 8.33
C TYR A 107 10.83 0.81 8.01
N PHE A 108 9.91 0.48 7.08
CA PHE A 108 9.63 -0.91 6.73
C PHE A 108 10.71 -1.50 5.80
N GLY A 109 11.34 -0.68 4.97
CA GLY A 109 12.43 -1.10 4.09
C GLY A 109 13.68 -1.53 4.87
N GLU A 110 14.12 -0.73 5.85
CA GLU A 110 15.25 -1.06 6.74
C GLU A 110 15.03 -2.35 7.53
N LYS A 111 13.76 -2.71 7.77
CA LYS A 111 13.38 -3.98 8.42
C LYS A 111 13.20 -5.15 7.45
N GLY A 112 13.42 -4.93 6.14
CA GLY A 112 13.21 -5.95 5.11
C GLY A 112 11.76 -6.39 4.94
N LYS A 113 10.80 -5.55 5.32
CA LYS A 113 9.36 -5.85 5.29
C LYS A 113 8.61 -5.36 4.06
N LEU A 114 9.28 -4.69 3.12
CA LEU A 114 8.69 -4.31 1.84
C LEU A 114 8.88 -5.45 0.82
N PHE A 115 7.79 -6.06 0.39
CA PHE A 115 7.85 -7.20 -0.55
C PHE A 115 7.42 -6.84 -1.96
N LYS A 116 6.50 -5.88 -2.08
CA LYS A 116 5.95 -5.40 -3.34
C LYS A 116 5.55 -3.93 -3.20
N ILE A 117 5.63 -3.18 -4.28
CA ILE A 117 5.20 -1.79 -4.33
C ILE A 117 4.10 -1.63 -5.37
N HIS A 118 2.98 -1.05 -4.98
CA HIS A 118 2.02 -0.45 -5.88
C HIS A 118 2.34 1.03 -6.07
N TYR A 119 2.64 1.41 -7.29
CA TYR A 119 3.15 2.72 -7.65
C TYR A 119 2.02 3.53 -8.28
N ARG A 120 1.26 4.25 -7.43
CA ARG A 120 0.06 5.02 -7.78
C ARG A 120 0.13 6.40 -7.16
N ASN A 121 -0.43 7.40 -7.86
CA ASN A 121 -0.56 8.76 -7.37
C ASN A 121 -2.03 9.21 -7.38
N VAL A 122 -2.37 10.19 -6.56
CA VAL A 122 -3.70 10.78 -6.45
C VAL A 122 -3.59 12.31 -6.41
N ASN A 123 -4.67 13.01 -6.73
CA ASN A 123 -4.67 14.47 -6.78
C ASN A 123 -4.68 15.15 -5.40
N GLN A 124 -5.19 14.46 -4.37
CA GLN A 124 -5.28 14.94 -2.97
C GLN A 124 -5.69 13.77 -2.05
N PRO A 125 -5.53 13.90 -0.73
CA PRO A 125 -6.00 12.87 0.20
C PRO A 125 -7.52 12.90 0.40
N LEU A 126 -8.02 11.89 1.13
CA LEU A 126 -9.39 11.82 1.63
C LEU A 126 -9.83 13.14 2.29
N PRO A 127 -11.14 13.49 2.24
CA PRO A 127 -12.28 12.63 1.86
C PRO A 127 -12.61 12.60 0.35
N HIS A 128 -11.93 13.36 -0.48
CA HIS A 128 -12.24 13.47 -1.91
C HIS A 128 -10.96 13.37 -2.73
N PHE A 129 -10.66 12.20 -3.23
CA PHE A 129 -9.51 12.01 -4.12
C PHE A 129 -9.93 11.48 -5.50
N VAL A 130 -9.02 11.65 -6.44
CA VAL A 130 -9.09 11.06 -7.77
C VAL A 130 -7.73 10.45 -8.07
N GLU A 131 -7.71 9.21 -8.53
CA GLU A 131 -6.52 8.55 -9.04
C GLU A 131 -6.03 9.23 -10.32
N THR A 132 -4.74 9.47 -10.39
CA THR A 132 -4.13 10.24 -11.48
C THR A 132 -3.10 9.39 -12.23
N PHE A 133 -2.61 9.91 -13.36
CA PHE A 133 -1.35 9.40 -13.89
C PHE A 133 -0.24 9.59 -12.85
N ILE A 134 0.77 8.75 -12.89
CA ILE A 134 1.84 8.70 -11.89
C ILE A 134 2.55 10.06 -11.72
N ASP A 135 2.71 10.80 -12.81
CA ASP A 135 3.36 12.10 -12.88
C ASP A 135 2.44 13.31 -12.59
N ASN A 136 1.13 13.07 -12.42
CA ASN A 136 0.12 14.14 -12.33
C ASN A 136 -0.67 14.15 -11.00
N GLY A 137 -0.13 13.56 -9.94
CA GLY A 137 -0.70 13.64 -8.59
C GLY A 137 -0.05 14.74 -7.73
N TYR A 138 -0.47 14.82 -6.47
CA TYR A 138 0.06 15.82 -5.55
C TYR A 138 1.44 15.47 -4.96
N PHE A 139 1.86 14.21 -5.09
CA PHE A 139 3.12 13.73 -4.54
C PHE A 139 4.17 13.54 -5.63
N GLU A 140 5.39 13.95 -5.34
CA GLU A 140 6.53 13.72 -6.22
C GLU A 140 7.03 12.28 -6.08
N MET A 141 6.60 11.42 -6.99
CA MET A 141 6.86 9.98 -6.92
C MET A 141 8.34 9.58 -6.89
N TYR A 142 9.22 10.47 -7.39
CA TYR A 142 10.66 10.23 -7.31
C TYR A 142 11.18 10.12 -5.87
N LYS A 143 10.56 10.83 -4.92
CA LYS A 143 10.92 10.74 -3.49
C LYS A 143 10.70 9.35 -2.92
N ALA A 144 9.63 8.69 -3.34
CA ALA A 144 9.41 7.29 -2.94
C ALA A 144 10.44 6.36 -3.60
N THR A 145 10.77 6.59 -4.87
CA THR A 145 11.73 5.73 -5.58
C THR A 145 13.12 5.80 -4.96
N ILE A 146 13.60 7.01 -4.63
CA ILE A 146 14.93 7.13 -4.01
C ILE A 146 14.94 6.52 -2.61
N ALA A 147 13.87 6.68 -1.82
CA ALA A 147 13.75 6.04 -0.51
C ALA A 147 13.77 4.49 -0.61
N LEU A 148 13.14 3.92 -1.65
CA LEU A 148 13.20 2.48 -1.91
C LEU A 148 14.63 2.01 -2.24
N GLU A 149 15.34 2.73 -3.10
CA GLU A 149 16.75 2.39 -3.43
C GLU A 149 17.67 2.56 -2.22
N GLU A 150 17.50 3.60 -1.41
CA GLU A 150 18.27 3.83 -0.17
C GLU A 150 18.11 2.69 0.85
N THR A 151 16.96 2.03 0.89
CA THR A 151 16.70 0.88 1.78
C THR A 151 17.12 -0.46 1.17
N GLY A 152 17.65 -0.47 -0.04
CA GLY A 152 18.03 -1.68 -0.75
C GLY A 152 16.84 -2.55 -1.16
N PHE A 153 15.67 -1.93 -1.40
CA PHE A 153 14.49 -2.67 -1.85
C PHE A 153 14.78 -3.43 -3.14
N TYR A 154 14.57 -4.74 -3.09
CA TYR A 154 14.68 -5.63 -4.23
C TYR A 154 13.40 -6.47 -4.37
N GLY A 155 12.40 -5.90 -5.01
CA GLY A 155 11.09 -6.51 -5.20
C GLY A 155 10.41 -6.00 -6.47
N VAL A 156 9.16 -6.40 -6.63
CA VAL A 156 8.34 -6.00 -7.77
C VAL A 156 7.69 -4.65 -7.50
N MET A 157 7.84 -3.72 -8.43
CA MET A 157 7.07 -2.48 -8.49
C MET A 157 6.11 -2.56 -9.67
N ILE A 158 4.84 -2.28 -9.45
CA ILE A 158 3.83 -2.27 -10.50
C ILE A 158 3.07 -0.94 -10.51
N PRO A 159 2.70 -0.43 -11.69
CA PRO A 159 1.69 0.62 -11.76
C PRO A 159 0.35 0.06 -11.28
N ASP A 160 -0.43 0.90 -10.63
CA ASP A 160 -1.68 0.51 -9.99
C ASP A 160 -2.76 1.56 -10.23
N HIS A 161 -3.98 1.14 -10.58
CA HIS A 161 -5.13 1.99 -10.88
C HIS A 161 -4.84 3.18 -11.80
N ILE A 162 -4.27 2.91 -12.97
CA ILE A 162 -3.86 3.98 -13.89
C ILE A 162 -5.06 4.41 -14.74
N PRO A 163 -5.31 5.73 -14.90
CA PRO A 163 -6.31 6.22 -15.83
C PRO A 163 -6.07 5.70 -17.26
N THR A 164 -7.14 5.36 -17.97
CA THR A 164 -7.05 4.88 -19.35
C THR A 164 -6.66 6.02 -20.30
N MET A 165 -5.71 5.77 -21.18
CA MET A 165 -5.26 6.72 -22.21
C MET A 165 -5.72 6.24 -23.58
N ALA A 166 -6.37 7.12 -24.34
CA ALA A 166 -6.86 6.83 -25.69
C ALA A 166 -7.68 5.53 -25.80
N ASP A 167 -8.51 5.26 -24.78
CA ASP A 167 -9.36 4.07 -24.67
C ASP A 167 -8.59 2.73 -24.74
N ASP A 168 -7.28 2.75 -24.51
CA ASP A 168 -6.43 1.56 -24.45
C ASP A 168 -5.56 1.53 -23.17
N GLY A 169 -5.89 0.63 -22.27
CA GLY A 169 -5.14 0.44 -21.02
C GLY A 169 -3.68 0.04 -21.22
N ARG A 170 -3.32 -0.55 -22.38
CA ARG A 170 -1.93 -0.90 -22.71
C ARG A 170 -1.06 0.34 -22.92
N ILE A 171 -1.63 1.42 -23.47
CA ILE A 171 -0.93 2.70 -23.68
C ILE A 171 -0.62 3.31 -22.31
N SER A 172 -1.60 3.38 -21.43
CA SER A 172 -1.43 3.87 -20.05
C SER A 172 -0.39 3.07 -19.28
N MET A 173 -0.43 1.74 -19.42
CA MET A 173 0.51 0.83 -18.80
C MET A 173 1.94 1.07 -19.32
N ALA A 174 2.12 1.15 -20.64
CA ALA A 174 3.43 1.41 -21.24
C ALA A 174 4.02 2.76 -20.80
N TYR A 175 3.18 3.80 -20.76
CA TYR A 175 3.55 5.12 -20.26
C TYR A 175 4.04 5.06 -18.79
N SER A 176 3.24 4.43 -17.94
CA SER A 176 3.54 4.33 -16.50
C SER A 176 4.81 3.52 -16.23
N ILE A 177 4.99 2.39 -16.92
CA ILE A 177 6.20 1.57 -16.78
C ILE A 177 7.45 2.33 -17.26
N ALA A 178 7.35 3.07 -18.36
CA ALA A 178 8.48 3.87 -18.86
C ALA A 178 8.87 4.97 -17.87
N TYR A 179 7.88 5.66 -17.27
CA TYR A 179 8.11 6.66 -16.25
C TYR A 179 8.74 6.08 -14.98
N MET A 180 8.19 4.98 -14.47
CA MET A 180 8.75 4.26 -13.32
C MET A 180 10.20 3.82 -13.58
N LYS A 181 10.45 3.27 -14.76
CA LYS A 181 11.81 2.82 -15.13
C LYS A 181 12.80 3.97 -15.14
N ALA A 182 12.44 5.13 -15.67
CA ALA A 182 13.30 6.32 -15.67
C ALA A 182 13.62 6.78 -14.24
N HIS A 183 12.66 6.73 -13.33
CA HIS A 183 12.86 7.04 -11.91
C HIS A 183 13.81 6.04 -11.23
N VAL A 184 13.62 4.74 -11.48
CA VAL A 184 14.49 3.69 -10.91
C VAL A 184 15.92 3.82 -11.44
N ASP A 185 16.10 3.99 -12.74
CA ASP A 185 17.43 4.14 -13.35
C ASP A 185 18.16 5.37 -12.79
N ARG A 186 17.46 6.48 -12.59
CA ARG A 186 17.98 7.69 -11.97
C ARG A 186 18.34 7.49 -10.49
N ALA A 187 17.43 6.93 -9.69
CA ALA A 187 17.63 6.73 -8.26
C ALA A 187 18.83 5.79 -7.99
N ARG A 188 18.97 4.73 -8.76
CA ARG A 188 20.14 3.82 -8.70
C ARG A 188 21.45 4.55 -8.95
N ALA A 189 21.48 5.41 -9.96
CA ALA A 189 22.67 6.20 -10.26
C ALA A 189 23.03 7.18 -9.14
N GLU A 190 22.04 7.84 -8.54
CA GLU A 190 22.23 8.80 -7.44
C GLU A 190 22.69 8.09 -6.16
N VAL A 191 22.04 6.98 -5.77
CA VAL A 191 22.40 6.23 -4.56
C VAL A 191 23.76 5.56 -4.69
N ALA A 192 24.12 5.06 -5.88
CA ALA A 192 25.45 4.50 -6.12
C ALA A 192 26.58 5.54 -6.11
N ALA A 193 26.28 6.82 -6.24
CA ALA A 193 27.24 7.92 -6.24
C ALA A 193 27.41 8.59 -4.86
N ALA A 194 26.55 8.28 -3.90
CA ALA A 194 26.53 8.84 -2.54
C ALA A 194 27.41 8.04 -1.58
#